data_17a791f16237a1b97e100adc830338c8
#
_entry.id   17a791f16237a1b97e100adc830338c8
#
_cell.length_a   1.000
_cell.length_b   1.000
_cell.length_c   1.000
_cell.angle_alpha   90.00
_cell.angle_beta   90.00
_cell.angle_gamma   90.00
#
_symmetry.space_group_name_H-M   'P 1'
#
loop_
_entity.id
_entity.type
_entity.pdbx_description
1 polymer ?
#
loop_
_entity_poly.entity_id
_entity_poly.type
_entity_poly.pdbx_seq_one_letter_code
_entity_poly.pdbx_strand_id
1 'polypeptide(L)'
;EGYDTVMAYGGDPQALKSSVSQLDSVESIGAEVRTGAEEIRHQVDQLGAGASSIKNAVLAFGVISLFVSLMVIANTFSILVSQRSRQLALMRCVGATRGQVFATVIGEALALGAVGSAVGVLVGYGLSRLLLSLGQNPLTTPVVFAASAAALIAPFIAGVIVTLLSSIGAARRATAVAPLAALHPELAAREVKSLGPVRAVVGMLLAAAGGALLVYGWRTSGGSDTGGALRTLLTVMAGAATSFLGVLVLGRGIIPALARVIGAPLRRSGVSGELAVSNSRRDPGRAAATANALLVG
;
A
#
# COMPACT_ATOMS: atom_id res chain seq x y z
N GLU A 1 35.58 -5.19 37.83
CA GLU A 1 35.62 -4.80 36.40
C GLU A 1 35.72 -6.09 35.60
N GLY A 2 34.66 -6.47 34.90
CA GLY A 2 34.64 -7.63 34.03
C GLY A 2 35.00 -7.24 32.61
N TYR A 3 35.73 -8.08 31.90
CA TYR A 3 36.01 -7.91 30.48
C TYR A 3 34.85 -8.53 29.68
N ASP A 4 34.26 -7.79 28.75
CA ASP A 4 33.21 -8.27 27.90
C ASP A 4 33.72 -9.24 26.83
N THR A 5 35.00 -9.15 26.45
CA THR A 5 35.61 -9.99 25.41
C THR A 5 37.11 -10.17 25.70
N VAL A 6 37.57 -11.40 25.63
CA VAL A 6 38.99 -11.74 25.75
C VAL A 6 39.47 -12.40 24.46
N MET A 7 40.54 -11.90 23.86
CA MET A 7 41.12 -12.46 22.64
C MET A 7 42.42 -13.21 22.95
N ALA A 8 42.48 -14.48 22.52
CA ALA A 8 43.67 -15.30 22.61
C ALA A 8 44.31 -15.51 21.23
N TYR A 9 45.62 -15.37 21.11
CA TYR A 9 46.32 -15.54 19.85
C TYR A 9 47.37 -16.66 20.00
N GLY A 10 47.49 -17.52 18.99
CA GLY A 10 48.56 -18.53 18.86
C GLY A 10 48.04 -19.85 18.28
N GLY A 11 48.96 -20.60 17.64
CA GLY A 11 48.74 -21.98 17.21
C GLY A 11 47.55 -22.23 16.26
N ASP A 12 47.07 -23.47 16.29
CA ASP A 12 45.88 -23.88 15.56
C ASP A 12 44.61 -23.34 16.25
N PRO A 13 43.75 -22.59 15.57
CA PRO A 13 42.52 -22.03 16.14
C PRO A 13 41.57 -23.06 16.74
N GLN A 14 41.49 -24.25 16.16
CA GLN A 14 40.64 -25.33 16.65
C GLN A 14 41.17 -25.98 17.93
N ALA A 15 42.49 -26.20 18.00
CA ALA A 15 43.15 -26.71 19.18
C ALA A 15 43.08 -25.72 20.35
N LEU A 16 43.22 -24.41 20.06
CA LEU A 16 43.09 -23.35 21.06
C LEU A 16 41.66 -23.28 21.60
N LYS A 17 40.66 -23.34 20.72
CA LYS A 17 39.23 -23.36 21.09
C LYS A 17 38.93 -24.52 22.03
N SER A 18 39.38 -25.75 21.70
CA SER A 18 39.15 -26.91 22.54
C SER A 18 39.82 -26.83 23.91
N SER A 19 41.02 -26.27 23.95
CA SER A 19 41.76 -26.09 25.22
C SER A 19 41.13 -25.03 26.12
N VAL A 20 40.66 -23.90 25.54
CA VAL A 20 40.02 -22.81 26.29
C VAL A 20 38.62 -23.17 26.74
N SER A 21 37.85 -23.90 25.92
CA SER A 21 36.49 -24.34 26.28
C SER A 21 36.45 -25.34 27.44
N GLN A 22 37.58 -26.04 27.73
CA GLN A 22 37.72 -27.02 28.84
C GLN A 22 38.13 -26.37 30.16
N LEU A 23 38.35 -25.08 30.20
CA LEU A 23 38.69 -24.39 31.45
C LEU A 23 37.43 -24.23 32.32
N ASP A 24 37.51 -24.69 33.57
CA ASP A 24 36.41 -24.59 34.55
C ASP A 24 35.91 -23.15 34.74
N SER A 25 36.80 -22.17 34.55
CA SER A 25 36.45 -20.76 34.61
C SER A 25 35.54 -20.30 33.46
N VAL A 26 35.68 -20.85 32.27
CA VAL A 26 34.86 -20.53 31.09
C VAL A 26 33.48 -21.14 31.24
N GLU A 27 33.42 -22.38 31.73
CA GLU A 27 32.13 -23.09 31.98
C GLU A 27 31.34 -22.42 33.10
N SER A 28 32.02 -21.97 34.16
CA SER A 28 31.39 -21.34 35.33
C SER A 28 30.75 -19.98 35.03
N ILE A 29 31.26 -19.21 34.06
CA ILE A 29 30.73 -17.90 33.66
C ILE A 29 29.83 -17.96 32.42
N GLY A 30 29.68 -19.16 31.83
CA GLY A 30 28.86 -19.36 30.61
C GLY A 30 29.43 -18.61 29.40
N ALA A 31 30.75 -18.42 29.32
CA ALA A 31 31.38 -17.71 28.22
C ALA A 31 31.42 -18.58 26.95
N GLU A 32 31.05 -18.00 25.83
CA GLU A 32 31.04 -18.68 24.53
C GLU A 32 32.43 -18.50 23.85
N VAL A 33 33.11 -19.62 23.61
CA VAL A 33 34.41 -19.63 22.94
C VAL A 33 34.24 -19.81 21.44
N ARG A 34 34.64 -18.83 20.65
CA ARG A 34 34.57 -18.86 19.19
C ARG A 34 35.96 -18.67 18.57
N THR A 35 36.22 -19.33 17.46
CA THR A 35 37.37 -18.98 16.62
C THR A 35 37.16 -17.66 15.92
N GLY A 36 38.22 -16.96 15.53
CA GLY A 36 38.13 -15.69 14.81
C GLY A 36 37.33 -15.80 13.51
N ALA A 37 37.40 -16.95 12.81
CA ALA A 37 36.59 -17.20 11.63
C ALA A 37 35.08 -17.42 11.93
N GLU A 38 34.76 -18.05 13.06
CA GLU A 38 33.38 -18.20 13.54
C GLU A 38 32.82 -16.85 14.00
N GLU A 39 33.61 -16.04 14.68
CA GLU A 39 33.18 -14.72 15.12
C GLU A 39 32.90 -13.77 13.95
N ILE A 40 33.80 -13.75 12.93
CA ILE A 40 33.57 -13.00 11.70
C ILE A 40 32.27 -13.46 11.03
N ARG A 41 32.01 -14.76 10.91
CA ARG A 41 30.76 -15.27 10.35
C ARG A 41 29.55 -14.84 11.17
N HIS A 42 29.61 -14.96 12.48
CA HIS A 42 28.54 -14.56 13.37
C HIS A 42 28.23 -13.07 13.27
N GLN A 43 29.24 -12.22 13.18
CA GLN A 43 29.07 -10.78 12.97
C GLN A 43 28.46 -10.48 11.57
N VAL A 44 28.95 -11.16 10.52
CA VAL A 44 28.37 -11.03 9.17
C VAL A 44 26.92 -11.49 9.15
N ASP A 45 26.58 -12.57 9.84
CA ASP A 45 25.21 -13.07 9.91
C ASP A 45 24.30 -12.13 10.71
N GLN A 46 24.79 -11.54 11.81
CA GLN A 46 24.05 -10.53 12.58
C GLN A 46 23.81 -9.25 11.77
N LEU A 47 24.83 -8.75 11.08
CA LEU A 47 24.70 -7.59 10.19
C LEU A 47 23.75 -7.90 9.03
N GLY A 48 23.84 -9.11 8.46
CA GLY A 48 22.94 -9.60 7.42
C GLY A 48 21.49 -9.72 7.90
N ALA A 49 21.28 -10.21 9.11
CA ALA A 49 19.96 -10.28 9.71
C ALA A 49 19.36 -8.87 9.95
N GLY A 50 20.15 -7.93 10.45
CA GLY A 50 19.77 -6.53 10.61
C GLY A 50 19.40 -5.87 9.27
N ALA A 51 20.25 -6.05 8.26
CA ALA A 51 20.02 -5.53 6.91
C ALA A 51 18.78 -6.16 6.27
N SER A 52 18.54 -7.46 6.46
CA SER A 52 17.35 -8.14 5.95
C SER A 52 16.07 -7.63 6.61
N SER A 53 16.10 -7.35 7.90
CA SER A 53 14.96 -6.78 8.64
C SER A 53 14.60 -5.39 8.14
N ILE A 54 15.59 -4.53 7.93
CA ILE A 54 15.40 -3.19 7.35
C ILE A 54 14.85 -3.30 5.93
N LYS A 55 15.43 -4.16 5.09
CA LYS A 55 14.94 -4.42 3.73
C LYS A 55 13.48 -4.85 3.74
N ASN A 56 13.11 -5.79 4.61
CA ASN A 56 11.73 -6.28 4.71
C ASN A 56 10.77 -5.19 5.18
N ALA A 57 11.16 -4.35 6.14
CA ALA A 57 10.37 -3.21 6.58
C ALA A 57 10.14 -2.21 5.43
N VAL A 58 11.19 -1.86 4.68
CA VAL A 58 11.10 -0.95 3.53
C VAL A 58 10.21 -1.53 2.43
N LEU A 59 10.34 -2.83 2.12
CA LEU A 59 9.46 -3.50 1.16
C LEU A 59 7.99 -3.47 1.60
N ALA A 60 7.75 -3.65 2.89
CA ALA A 60 6.41 -3.57 3.44
C ALA A 60 5.79 -2.18 3.27
N PHE A 61 6.53 -1.12 3.60
CA PHE A 61 6.09 0.26 3.33
C PHE A 61 5.85 0.49 1.84
N GLY A 62 6.69 -0.08 0.97
CA GLY A 62 6.50 -0.05 -0.48
C GLY A 62 5.18 -0.66 -0.93
N VAL A 63 4.80 -1.82 -0.38
CA VAL A 63 3.52 -2.48 -0.70
C VAL A 63 2.33 -1.66 -0.19
N ILE A 64 2.40 -1.09 1.03
CA ILE A 64 1.37 -0.17 1.54
C ILE A 64 1.22 1.03 0.61
N SER A 65 2.32 1.65 0.24
CA SER A 65 2.35 2.80 -0.66
C SER A 65 1.73 2.48 -2.02
N LEU A 66 2.04 1.31 -2.61
CA LEU A 66 1.41 0.84 -3.84
C LEU A 66 -0.10 0.66 -3.70
N PHE A 67 -0.55 0.10 -2.57
CA PHE A 67 -1.97 -0.09 -2.31
C PHE A 67 -2.71 1.25 -2.19
N VAL A 68 -2.17 2.19 -1.42
CA VAL A 68 -2.74 3.54 -1.29
C VAL A 68 -2.75 4.25 -2.65
N SER A 69 -1.66 4.17 -3.41
CA SER A 69 -1.56 4.73 -4.76
C SER A 69 -2.63 4.15 -5.70
N LEU A 70 -2.85 2.83 -5.67
CA LEU A 70 -3.90 2.17 -6.44
C LEU A 70 -5.28 2.77 -6.13
N MET A 71 -5.58 3.01 -4.85
CA MET A 71 -6.85 3.60 -4.43
C MET A 71 -7.00 5.05 -4.88
N VAL A 72 -5.97 5.88 -4.69
CA VAL A 72 -5.96 7.28 -5.11
C VAL A 72 -6.14 7.40 -6.63
N ILE A 73 -5.36 6.63 -7.39
CA ILE A 73 -5.42 6.61 -8.86
C ILE A 73 -6.80 6.15 -9.33
N ALA A 74 -7.35 5.06 -8.77
CA ALA A 74 -8.67 4.55 -9.13
C ALA A 74 -9.78 5.60 -8.89
N ASN A 75 -9.69 6.33 -7.78
CA ASN A 75 -10.61 7.40 -7.46
C ASN A 75 -10.47 8.58 -8.41
N THR A 76 -9.24 9.03 -8.68
CA THR A 76 -8.94 10.12 -9.61
C THR A 76 -9.45 9.82 -11.02
N PHE A 77 -9.16 8.61 -11.56
CA PHE A 77 -9.70 8.19 -12.86
C PHE A 77 -11.22 8.11 -12.86
N SER A 78 -11.84 7.69 -11.76
CA SER A 78 -13.30 7.66 -11.63
C SER A 78 -13.91 9.05 -11.75
N ILE A 79 -13.30 10.04 -11.11
CA ILE A 79 -13.73 11.45 -11.18
C ILE A 79 -13.50 12.00 -12.59
N LEU A 80 -12.32 11.78 -13.17
CA LEU A 80 -11.96 12.26 -14.50
C LEU A 80 -12.92 11.72 -15.57
N VAL A 81 -13.20 10.41 -15.54
CA VAL A 81 -14.14 9.77 -16.46
C VAL A 81 -15.56 10.32 -16.26
N SER A 82 -15.97 10.54 -15.00
CA SER A 82 -17.27 11.14 -14.69
C SER A 82 -17.42 12.55 -15.29
N GLN A 83 -16.39 13.39 -15.19
CA GLN A 83 -16.36 14.73 -15.76
C GLN A 83 -16.43 14.72 -17.29
N ARG A 84 -15.80 13.72 -17.94
CA ARG A 84 -15.76 13.57 -19.40
C ARG A 84 -16.86 12.69 -19.96
N SER A 85 -17.80 12.21 -19.14
CA SER A 85 -18.82 11.23 -19.51
C SER A 85 -19.66 11.69 -20.72
N ARG A 86 -20.01 12.99 -20.79
CA ARG A 86 -20.74 13.57 -21.91
C ARG A 86 -19.95 13.52 -23.22
N GLN A 87 -18.65 13.83 -23.18
CA GLN A 87 -17.77 13.77 -24.37
C GLN A 87 -17.65 12.33 -24.87
N LEU A 88 -17.45 11.38 -23.96
CA LEU A 88 -17.35 9.96 -24.29
C LEU A 88 -18.67 9.41 -24.87
N ALA A 89 -19.82 9.89 -24.38
CA ALA A 89 -21.13 9.54 -24.92
C ALA A 89 -21.35 10.12 -26.33
N LEU A 90 -20.95 11.38 -26.58
CA LEU A 90 -21.01 12.00 -27.90
C LEU A 90 -20.15 11.25 -28.91
N MET A 91 -18.94 10.81 -28.57
CA MET A 91 -18.12 9.96 -29.44
C MET A 91 -18.88 8.69 -29.86
N ARG A 92 -19.63 8.10 -28.95
CA ARG A 92 -20.44 6.91 -29.25
C ARG A 92 -21.66 7.22 -30.12
N CYS A 93 -22.24 8.40 -30.00
CA CYS A 93 -23.32 8.85 -30.91
C CYS A 93 -22.81 9.04 -32.36
N VAL A 94 -21.55 9.45 -32.53
CA VAL A 94 -20.88 9.60 -33.84
C VAL A 94 -20.37 8.26 -34.40
N GLY A 95 -20.51 7.16 -33.64
CA GLY A 95 -20.21 5.81 -34.12
C GLY A 95 -18.99 5.12 -33.46
N ALA A 96 -18.39 5.73 -32.44
CA ALA A 96 -17.31 5.06 -31.71
C ALA A 96 -17.83 3.80 -30.98
N THR A 97 -17.08 2.71 -31.10
CA THR A 97 -17.38 1.45 -30.39
C THR A 97 -17.04 1.53 -28.92
N ARG A 98 -17.61 0.65 -28.10
CA ARG A 98 -17.26 0.53 -26.67
C ARG A 98 -15.76 0.25 -26.46
N GLY A 99 -15.18 -0.59 -27.35
CA GLY A 99 -13.77 -0.94 -27.30
C GLY A 99 -12.85 0.26 -27.55
N GLN A 100 -13.20 1.12 -28.50
CA GLN A 100 -12.44 2.34 -28.80
C GLN A 100 -12.47 3.32 -27.63
N VAL A 101 -13.64 3.55 -27.01
CA VAL A 101 -13.76 4.40 -25.81
C VAL A 101 -12.97 3.81 -24.64
N PHE A 102 -13.03 2.48 -24.44
CA PHE A 102 -12.22 1.79 -23.45
C PHE A 102 -10.72 1.97 -23.69
N ALA A 103 -10.28 1.73 -24.93
CA ALA A 103 -8.88 1.86 -25.33
C ALA A 103 -8.34 3.29 -25.15
N THR A 104 -9.15 4.33 -25.41
CA THR A 104 -8.78 5.72 -25.17
C THR A 104 -8.46 5.97 -23.70
N VAL A 105 -9.34 5.55 -22.77
CA VAL A 105 -9.14 5.73 -21.32
C VAL A 105 -7.91 4.94 -20.84
N ILE A 106 -7.72 3.71 -21.31
CA ILE A 106 -6.55 2.88 -20.97
C ILE A 106 -5.27 3.47 -21.57
N GLY A 107 -5.31 4.02 -22.78
CA GLY A 107 -4.18 4.71 -23.41
C GLY A 107 -3.74 5.95 -22.62
N GLU A 108 -4.70 6.77 -22.16
CA GLU A 108 -4.41 7.88 -21.25
C GLU A 108 -3.77 7.39 -19.93
N ALA A 109 -4.31 6.32 -19.36
CA ALA A 109 -3.77 5.72 -18.13
C ALA A 109 -2.35 5.17 -18.32
N LEU A 110 -2.07 4.55 -19.48
CA LEU A 110 -0.75 4.05 -19.83
C LEU A 110 0.27 5.19 -19.95
N ALA A 111 -0.10 6.26 -20.66
CA ALA A 111 0.77 7.43 -20.82
C ALA A 111 1.09 8.09 -19.49
N LEU A 112 0.06 8.34 -18.64
CA LEU A 112 0.22 8.91 -17.31
C LEU A 112 1.02 7.96 -16.39
N GLY A 113 0.75 6.67 -16.44
CA GLY A 113 1.47 5.66 -15.68
C GLY A 113 2.94 5.58 -16.06
N ALA A 114 3.26 5.61 -17.36
CA ALA A 114 4.64 5.58 -17.83
C ALA A 114 5.42 6.84 -17.41
N VAL A 115 4.85 8.03 -17.64
CA VAL A 115 5.48 9.29 -17.23
C VAL A 115 5.62 9.39 -15.71
N GLY A 116 4.57 9.09 -14.97
CA GLY A 116 4.59 9.15 -13.50
C GLY A 116 5.57 8.14 -12.90
N SER A 117 5.62 6.92 -13.43
CA SER A 117 6.58 5.90 -12.99
C SER A 117 8.01 6.28 -13.32
N ALA A 118 8.28 6.84 -14.51
CA ALA A 118 9.61 7.32 -14.87
C ALA A 118 10.09 8.43 -13.93
N VAL A 119 9.25 9.43 -13.68
CA VAL A 119 9.55 10.51 -12.73
C VAL A 119 9.75 9.94 -11.32
N GLY A 120 8.88 9.04 -10.87
CA GLY A 120 8.99 8.41 -9.56
C GLY A 120 10.31 7.64 -9.37
N VAL A 121 10.73 6.88 -10.38
CA VAL A 121 12.02 6.16 -10.36
C VAL A 121 13.21 7.12 -10.34
N LEU A 122 13.17 8.18 -11.14
CA LEU A 122 14.23 9.20 -11.16
C LEU A 122 14.37 9.91 -9.83
N VAL A 123 13.24 10.35 -9.25
CA VAL A 123 13.22 11.01 -7.94
C VAL A 123 13.66 10.05 -6.84
N GLY A 124 13.17 8.81 -6.83
CA GLY A 124 13.56 7.79 -5.87
C GLY A 124 15.04 7.45 -5.93
N TYR A 125 15.58 7.32 -7.14
CA TYR A 125 17.00 7.08 -7.36
C TYR A 125 17.85 8.28 -6.90
N GLY A 126 17.45 9.50 -7.24
CA GLY A 126 18.12 10.72 -6.82
C GLY A 126 18.13 10.88 -5.30
N LEU A 127 16.99 10.63 -4.65
CA LEU A 127 16.86 10.68 -3.21
C LEU A 127 17.73 9.61 -2.51
N SER A 128 17.76 8.39 -3.05
CA SER A 128 18.62 7.32 -2.52
C SER A 128 20.10 7.69 -2.59
N ARG A 129 20.52 8.30 -3.69
CA ARG A 129 21.89 8.82 -3.83
C ARG A 129 22.21 9.95 -2.85
N LEU A 130 21.25 10.87 -2.69
CA LEU A 130 21.40 12.00 -1.74
C LEU A 130 21.53 11.50 -0.31
N LEU A 131 20.65 10.59 0.13
CA LEU A 131 20.70 10.02 1.46
C LEU A 131 22.02 9.27 1.72
N LEU A 132 22.50 8.52 0.73
CA LEU A 132 23.76 7.83 0.85
C LEU A 132 24.94 8.82 0.98
N SER A 133 24.95 9.90 0.19
CA SER A 133 26.01 10.92 0.26
C SER A 133 26.03 11.67 1.59
N LEU A 134 24.87 11.88 2.20
CA LEU A 134 24.77 12.51 3.53
C LEU A 134 25.16 11.56 4.67
N GLY A 135 24.96 10.25 4.49
CA GLY A 135 25.28 9.22 5.48
C GLY A 135 26.72 8.72 5.42
N GLN A 136 27.51 9.09 4.42
CA GLN A 136 28.92 8.66 4.31
C GLN A 136 29.79 9.40 5.33
N ASN A 137 30.45 8.63 6.21
CA ASN A 137 31.45 9.16 7.10
C ASN A 137 32.79 9.19 6.32
N PRO A 138 33.52 10.33 6.30
CA PRO A 138 34.80 10.43 5.58
C PRO A 138 35.89 9.42 6.00
N LEU A 139 35.69 8.79 7.17
CA LEU A 139 36.62 7.80 7.76
C LEU A 139 36.29 6.34 7.35
N THR A 140 35.19 6.10 6.62
CA THR A 140 34.80 4.76 6.15
C THR A 140 35.03 4.62 4.65
N THR A 141 35.21 3.38 4.17
CA THR A 141 35.33 3.10 2.74
C THR A 141 34.13 3.64 1.97
N PRO A 142 34.35 4.33 0.84
CA PRO A 142 33.22 4.88 0.06
C PRO A 142 32.31 3.75 -0.44
N VAL A 143 31.05 3.78 -0.02
CA VAL A 143 30.03 2.84 -0.51
C VAL A 143 29.65 3.26 -1.93
N VAL A 144 30.03 2.46 -2.91
CA VAL A 144 29.64 2.71 -4.30
C VAL A 144 28.19 2.25 -4.49
N PHE A 145 27.30 3.21 -4.71
CA PHE A 145 25.90 2.90 -5.05
C PHE A 145 25.80 2.47 -6.51
N ALA A 146 25.80 1.16 -6.76
CA ALA A 146 25.51 0.57 -8.06
C ALA A 146 24.04 0.10 -8.07
N ALA A 147 23.14 0.89 -8.66
CA ALA A 147 21.79 0.42 -8.90
C ALA A 147 21.81 -0.59 -10.04
N SER A 148 21.34 -1.82 -9.80
CA SER A 148 21.14 -2.78 -10.88
C SER A 148 19.99 -2.30 -11.79
N ALA A 149 20.05 -2.64 -13.08
CA ALA A 149 18.94 -2.33 -14.01
C ALA A 149 17.59 -2.86 -13.50
N ALA A 150 17.58 -4.01 -12.85
CA ALA A 150 16.39 -4.59 -12.25
C ALA A 150 15.80 -3.70 -11.14
N ALA A 151 16.63 -3.04 -10.34
CA ALA A 151 16.20 -2.14 -9.27
C ALA A 151 15.50 -0.87 -9.80
N LEU A 152 15.73 -0.49 -11.04
CA LEU A 152 15.06 0.64 -11.69
C LEU A 152 13.85 0.20 -12.51
N ILE A 153 13.95 -0.93 -13.21
CA ILE A 153 12.90 -1.44 -14.09
C ILE A 153 11.71 -2.00 -13.29
N ALA A 154 11.98 -2.71 -12.19
CA ALA A 154 10.91 -3.33 -11.40
C ALA A 154 9.90 -2.31 -10.82
N PRO A 155 10.29 -1.22 -10.15
CA PRO A 155 9.34 -0.22 -9.66
C PRO A 155 8.68 0.56 -10.81
N PHE A 156 9.36 0.76 -11.94
CA PHE A 156 8.75 1.35 -13.12
C PHE A 156 7.58 0.51 -13.65
N ILE A 157 7.82 -0.77 -13.87
CA ILE A 157 6.79 -1.72 -14.33
C ILE A 157 5.66 -1.81 -13.29
N ALA A 158 5.98 -1.91 -12.00
CA ALA A 158 4.99 -1.96 -10.93
C ALA A 158 4.09 -0.72 -10.95
N GLY A 159 4.63 0.48 -11.10
CA GLY A 159 3.87 1.72 -11.17
C GLY A 159 2.94 1.79 -12.39
N VAL A 160 3.42 1.37 -13.56
CA VAL A 160 2.59 1.28 -14.78
C VAL A 160 1.45 0.26 -14.60
N ILE A 161 1.75 -0.92 -14.07
CA ILE A 161 0.74 -1.97 -13.82
C ILE A 161 -0.32 -1.47 -12.84
N VAL A 162 0.08 -0.86 -11.72
CA VAL A 162 -0.83 -0.31 -10.71
C VAL A 162 -1.74 0.75 -11.34
N THR A 163 -1.19 1.65 -12.16
CA THR A 163 -1.98 2.68 -12.85
C THR A 163 -2.99 2.06 -13.82
N LEU A 164 -2.58 1.06 -14.61
CA LEU A 164 -3.49 0.36 -15.52
C LEU A 164 -4.60 -0.38 -14.76
N LEU A 165 -4.27 -1.14 -13.72
CA LEU A 165 -5.25 -1.87 -12.92
C LEU A 165 -6.27 -0.92 -12.28
N SER A 166 -5.81 0.21 -11.75
CA SER A 166 -6.64 1.25 -11.15
C SER A 166 -7.62 1.86 -12.14
N SER A 167 -7.20 2.05 -13.39
CA SER A 167 -8.01 2.69 -14.44
C SER A 167 -9.07 1.77 -15.04
N ILE A 168 -8.93 0.44 -14.96
CA ILE A 168 -9.86 -0.54 -15.56
C ILE A 168 -11.31 -0.32 -15.06
N GLY A 169 -11.47 -0.08 -13.76
CA GLY A 169 -12.79 0.16 -13.16
C GLY A 169 -13.47 1.42 -13.70
N ALA A 170 -12.70 2.48 -13.92
CA ALA A 170 -13.17 3.73 -14.50
C ALA A 170 -13.47 3.57 -16.00
N ALA A 171 -12.59 2.90 -16.75
CA ALA A 171 -12.76 2.64 -18.17
C ALA A 171 -14.01 1.78 -18.45
N ARG A 172 -14.27 0.75 -17.63
CA ARG A 172 -15.51 -0.04 -17.72
C ARG A 172 -16.75 0.81 -17.47
N ARG A 173 -16.72 1.72 -16.51
CA ARG A 173 -17.83 2.65 -16.23
C ARG A 173 -18.06 3.61 -17.37
N ALA A 174 -17.02 4.14 -17.98
CA ALA A 174 -17.09 5.00 -19.17
C ALA A 174 -17.85 4.35 -20.32
N THR A 175 -17.67 3.05 -20.53
CA THR A 175 -18.32 2.27 -21.60
C THR A 175 -19.71 1.78 -21.26
N ALA A 176 -20.12 1.76 -19.99
CA ALA A 176 -21.41 1.26 -19.54
C ALA A 176 -22.55 2.29 -19.73
N VAL A 177 -22.22 3.60 -19.80
CA VAL A 177 -23.23 4.65 -19.95
C VAL A 177 -23.89 4.57 -21.34
N ALA A 178 -25.23 4.47 -21.37
CA ALA A 178 -25.96 4.52 -22.63
C ALA A 178 -25.88 5.93 -23.24
N PRO A 179 -25.65 6.07 -24.59
CA PRO A 179 -25.49 7.38 -25.23
C PRO A 179 -26.68 8.33 -24.97
N LEU A 180 -27.88 7.84 -25.02
CA LEU A 180 -29.13 8.61 -24.78
C LEU A 180 -29.25 9.06 -23.31
N ALA A 181 -28.83 8.25 -22.34
CA ALA A 181 -28.89 8.61 -20.92
C ALA A 181 -27.90 9.74 -20.56
N ALA A 182 -26.81 9.87 -21.29
CA ALA A 182 -25.84 10.96 -21.07
C ALA A 182 -26.33 12.33 -21.59
N LEU A 183 -27.31 12.34 -22.46
CA LEU A 183 -27.97 13.57 -22.96
C LEU A 183 -29.07 14.06 -22.01
N HIS A 184 -29.56 13.21 -21.14
CA HIS A 184 -30.59 13.51 -20.14
C HIS A 184 -30.09 13.21 -18.73
N PRO A 185 -29.36 14.14 -18.09
CA PRO A 185 -28.74 13.93 -16.76
C PRO A 185 -29.77 13.58 -15.68
N GLU A 186 -31.02 14.01 -15.85
CA GLU A 186 -32.11 13.69 -14.92
C GLU A 186 -32.50 12.19 -14.91
N LEU A 187 -32.32 11.49 -16.01
CA LEU A 187 -32.60 10.05 -16.10
C LEU A 187 -31.44 9.20 -15.56
N ALA A 188 -30.21 9.70 -15.67
CA ALA A 188 -29.01 9.04 -15.13
C ALA A 188 -28.96 9.08 -13.59
N ALA A 189 -29.54 10.11 -12.97
CA ALA A 189 -29.60 10.25 -11.52
C ALA A 189 -30.54 9.24 -10.83
N ARG A 190 -31.45 8.62 -11.57
CA ARG A 190 -32.44 7.68 -11.03
C ARG A 190 -31.94 6.26 -10.77
N GLU A 191 -30.77 5.88 -11.29
CA GLU A 191 -30.19 4.52 -11.12
C GLU A 191 -29.12 4.39 -10.03
N VAL A 192 -29.03 5.28 -9.09
CA VAL A 192 -28.19 5.06 -7.91
C VAL A 192 -28.92 4.04 -6.99
N LYS A 193 -28.88 2.77 -7.40
CA LYS A 193 -29.31 1.65 -6.55
C LYS A 193 -28.59 1.76 -5.20
N SER A 194 -29.41 1.79 -4.15
CA SER A 194 -28.98 1.55 -2.77
C SER A 194 -28.06 0.33 -2.71
N LEU A 195 -27.20 0.25 -1.72
CA LEU A 195 -26.38 -0.95 -1.49
C LEU A 195 -27.26 -2.19 -1.58
N GLY A 196 -27.07 -2.98 -2.64
CA GLY A 196 -27.71 -4.27 -2.71
C GLY A 196 -27.24 -5.14 -1.53
N PRO A 197 -28.09 -6.01 -0.97
CA PRO A 197 -27.76 -6.84 0.19
C PRO A 197 -26.47 -7.63 -0.03
N VAL A 198 -26.20 -8.08 -1.24
CA VAL A 198 -24.98 -8.79 -1.61
C VAL A 198 -23.71 -7.95 -1.39
N ARG A 199 -23.74 -6.67 -1.76
CA ARG A 199 -22.59 -5.77 -1.53
C ARG A 199 -22.36 -5.46 -0.06
N ALA A 200 -23.43 -5.32 0.72
CA ALA A 200 -23.33 -5.12 2.15
C ALA A 200 -22.70 -6.35 2.83
N VAL A 201 -23.14 -7.55 2.46
CA VAL A 201 -22.57 -8.81 2.96
C VAL A 201 -21.10 -8.95 2.56
N VAL A 202 -20.77 -8.72 1.30
CA VAL A 202 -19.37 -8.79 0.82
C VAL A 202 -18.48 -7.78 1.56
N GLY A 203 -18.94 -6.54 1.72
CA GLY A 203 -18.17 -5.53 2.46
C GLY A 203 -17.99 -5.89 3.94
N MET A 204 -19.02 -6.46 4.56
CA MET A 204 -18.95 -6.91 5.96
C MET A 204 -18.00 -8.11 6.11
N LEU A 205 -18.06 -9.08 5.19
CA LEU A 205 -17.14 -10.23 5.18
C LEU A 205 -15.69 -9.79 4.99
N LEU A 206 -15.43 -8.86 4.07
CA LEU A 206 -14.08 -8.32 3.86
C LEU A 206 -13.58 -7.57 5.11
N ALA A 207 -14.40 -6.73 5.71
CA ALA A 207 -14.03 -6.01 6.92
C ALA A 207 -13.77 -6.95 8.10
N ALA A 208 -14.61 -7.97 8.28
CA ALA A 208 -14.46 -8.99 9.32
C ALA A 208 -13.23 -9.87 9.08
N ALA A 209 -13.01 -10.34 7.86
CA ALA A 209 -11.83 -11.13 7.50
C ALA A 209 -10.53 -10.33 7.67
N GLY A 210 -10.52 -9.05 7.24
CA GLY A 210 -9.41 -8.16 7.47
C GLY A 210 -9.15 -7.91 8.96
N GLY A 211 -10.18 -7.67 9.75
CA GLY A 211 -10.09 -7.54 11.20
C GLY A 211 -9.55 -8.81 11.89
N ALA A 212 -10.00 -9.98 11.45
CA ALA A 212 -9.50 -11.27 11.95
C ALA A 212 -8.01 -11.46 11.64
N LEU A 213 -7.55 -11.11 10.43
CA LEU A 213 -6.14 -11.14 10.06
C LEU A 213 -5.29 -10.17 10.90
N LEU A 214 -5.81 -8.98 11.21
CA LEU A 214 -5.12 -8.02 12.09
C LEU A 214 -4.95 -8.58 13.50
N VAL A 215 -6.02 -9.14 14.07
CA VAL A 215 -5.97 -9.79 15.40
C VAL A 215 -5.03 -11.00 15.42
N TYR A 216 -5.06 -11.80 14.36
CA TYR A 216 -4.15 -12.93 14.21
C TYR A 216 -2.69 -12.49 14.12
N GLY A 217 -2.40 -11.47 13.28
CA GLY A 217 -1.07 -10.90 13.17
C GLY A 217 -0.56 -10.30 14.48
N TRP A 218 -1.43 -9.62 15.23
CA TRP A 218 -1.08 -9.10 16.56
C TRP A 218 -0.76 -10.24 17.56
N ARG A 219 -1.55 -11.30 17.59
CA ARG A 219 -1.30 -12.44 18.48
C ARG A 219 -0.01 -13.21 18.15
N THR A 220 0.40 -13.23 16.89
CA THR A 220 1.62 -13.92 16.43
C THR A 220 2.87 -13.02 16.47
N SER A 221 2.74 -11.73 16.82
CA SER A 221 3.86 -10.78 16.83
C SER A 221 4.87 -11.00 17.97
N GLY A 222 4.62 -11.92 18.90
CA GLY A 222 5.51 -12.23 20.03
C GLY A 222 6.64 -13.23 19.75
N GLY A 223 6.77 -13.73 18.52
CA GLY A 223 7.83 -14.66 18.15
C GLY A 223 9.12 -13.95 17.73
N SER A 224 10.26 -14.33 18.33
CA SER A 224 11.57 -13.73 18.12
C SER A 224 12.27 -14.15 16.80
N ASP A 225 11.67 -15.01 15.98
CA ASP A 225 12.26 -15.49 14.74
C ASP A 225 12.13 -14.49 13.60
N THR A 226 13.23 -14.22 12.89
CA THR A 226 13.30 -13.28 11.76
C THR A 226 12.32 -13.64 10.63
N GLY A 227 12.06 -14.94 10.40
CA GLY A 227 11.03 -15.42 9.47
C GLY A 227 9.60 -15.18 9.98
N GLY A 228 9.39 -15.19 11.28
CA GLY A 228 8.12 -14.87 11.94
C GLY A 228 7.75 -13.40 11.79
N ALA A 229 8.71 -12.50 11.92
CA ALA A 229 8.49 -11.05 11.79
C ALA A 229 7.98 -10.65 10.40
N LEU A 230 8.59 -11.18 9.32
CA LEU A 230 8.12 -10.91 7.95
C LEU A 230 6.70 -11.46 7.72
N ARG A 231 6.44 -12.67 8.19
CA ARG A 231 5.13 -13.32 8.07
C ARG A 231 4.05 -12.54 8.81
N THR A 232 4.34 -12.10 10.03
CA THR A 232 3.45 -11.24 10.83
C THR A 232 3.18 -9.92 10.12
N LEU A 233 4.22 -9.28 9.59
CA LEU A 233 4.12 -8.03 8.87
C LEU A 233 3.25 -8.15 7.61
N LEU A 234 3.45 -9.18 6.80
CA LEU A 234 2.63 -9.46 5.63
C LEU A 234 1.17 -9.77 6.00
N THR A 235 0.93 -10.50 7.09
CA THR A 235 -0.43 -10.79 7.58
C THR A 235 -1.15 -9.54 8.06
N VAL A 236 -0.48 -8.69 8.83
CA VAL A 236 -1.05 -7.42 9.30
C VAL A 236 -1.36 -6.50 8.11
N MET A 237 -0.47 -6.43 7.13
CA MET A 237 -0.68 -5.64 5.91
C MET A 237 -1.85 -6.17 5.08
N ALA A 238 -1.91 -7.48 4.85
CA ALA A 238 -3.03 -8.10 4.17
C ALA A 238 -4.35 -7.87 4.91
N GLY A 239 -4.33 -7.95 6.24
CA GLY A 239 -5.47 -7.65 7.10
C GLY A 239 -5.92 -6.20 7.00
N ALA A 240 -4.99 -5.24 7.04
CA ALA A 240 -5.27 -3.82 6.90
C ALA A 240 -5.86 -3.50 5.50
N ALA A 241 -5.23 -4.01 4.44
CA ALA A 241 -5.70 -3.82 3.07
C ALA A 241 -7.12 -4.41 2.86
N THR A 242 -7.35 -5.62 3.35
CA THR A 242 -8.64 -6.30 3.22
C THR A 242 -9.73 -5.59 4.03
N SER A 243 -9.43 -5.17 5.27
CA SER A 243 -10.35 -4.40 6.11
C SER A 243 -10.69 -3.06 5.47
N PHE A 244 -9.70 -2.36 4.95
CA PHE A 244 -9.89 -1.08 4.27
C PHE A 244 -10.77 -1.23 3.01
N LEU A 245 -10.54 -2.26 2.19
CA LEU A 245 -11.42 -2.58 1.06
C LEU A 245 -12.86 -2.85 1.52
N GLY A 246 -13.03 -3.58 2.61
CA GLY A 246 -14.34 -3.82 3.22
C GLY A 246 -15.05 -2.52 3.60
N VAL A 247 -14.35 -1.60 4.27
CA VAL A 247 -14.86 -0.27 4.64
C VAL A 247 -15.23 0.56 3.41
N LEU A 248 -14.40 0.55 2.36
CA LEU A 248 -14.71 1.25 1.10
C LEU A 248 -15.97 0.73 0.41
N VAL A 249 -16.15 -0.59 0.40
CA VAL A 249 -17.36 -1.23 -0.16
C VAL A 249 -18.59 -0.86 0.67
N LEU A 250 -18.47 -0.87 2.00
CA LEU A 250 -19.51 -0.48 2.95
C LEU A 250 -19.82 1.03 2.93
N GLY A 251 -18.85 1.86 2.54
CA GLY A 251 -18.94 3.32 2.56
C GLY A 251 -20.18 3.86 1.85
N ARG A 252 -20.62 3.22 0.76
CA ARG A 252 -21.88 3.61 0.06
C ARG A 252 -23.14 3.44 0.91
N GLY A 253 -23.10 2.59 1.94
CA GLY A 253 -24.23 2.42 2.88
C GLY A 253 -24.02 3.18 4.17
N ILE A 254 -22.80 3.20 4.68
CA ILE A 254 -22.43 3.86 5.93
C ILE A 254 -22.56 5.38 5.80
N ILE A 255 -22.10 5.96 4.71
CA ILE A 255 -22.09 7.43 4.50
C ILE A 255 -23.51 8.01 4.49
N PRO A 256 -24.51 7.46 3.77
CA PRO A 256 -25.88 7.94 3.88
C PRO A 256 -26.50 7.71 5.26
N ALA A 257 -26.07 6.67 5.99
CA ALA A 257 -26.52 6.43 7.34
C ALA A 257 -25.94 7.46 8.32
N LEU A 258 -24.62 7.73 8.23
CA LEU A 258 -23.97 8.78 9.00
C LEU A 258 -24.53 10.17 8.69
N ALA A 259 -24.76 10.47 7.41
CA ALA A 259 -25.40 11.72 7.00
C ALA A 259 -26.80 11.90 7.57
N ARG A 260 -27.53 10.82 7.84
CA ARG A 260 -28.82 10.86 8.54
C ARG A 260 -28.68 11.16 10.02
N VAL A 261 -27.71 10.50 10.69
CA VAL A 261 -27.47 10.65 12.12
C VAL A 261 -26.90 12.03 12.43
N ILE A 262 -25.84 12.43 11.72
CA ILE A 262 -25.18 13.74 11.88
C ILE A 262 -26.08 14.87 11.38
N GLY A 263 -26.87 14.64 10.34
CA GLY A 263 -27.82 15.61 9.80
C GLY A 263 -29.09 15.80 10.65
N ALA A 264 -29.39 14.90 11.57
CA ALA A 264 -30.57 15.01 12.43
C ALA A 264 -30.57 16.29 13.29
N PRO A 265 -29.51 16.68 13.98
CA PRO A 265 -29.45 17.93 14.72
C PRO A 265 -29.43 19.17 13.79
N LEU A 266 -28.81 19.08 12.58
CA LEU A 266 -28.78 20.19 11.63
C LEU A 266 -30.18 20.53 11.06
N ARG A 267 -31.11 19.60 11.03
CA ARG A 267 -32.52 19.88 10.66
C ARG A 267 -33.20 20.85 11.61
N ARG A 268 -32.71 20.95 12.84
CA ARG A 268 -33.24 21.89 13.84
C ARG A 268 -32.71 23.32 13.64
N SER A 269 -31.71 23.50 12.77
CA SER A 269 -31.07 24.79 12.49
C SER A 269 -31.77 25.61 11.37
N GLY A 270 -33.00 25.21 10.98
CA GLY A 270 -33.82 25.92 9.98
C GLY A 270 -33.66 25.40 8.55
N VAL A 271 -34.19 26.17 7.57
CA VAL A 271 -34.31 25.78 6.16
C VAL A 271 -32.98 25.44 5.50
N SER A 272 -31.90 26.12 5.85
CA SER A 272 -30.57 25.88 5.31
C SER A 272 -30.02 24.51 5.72
N GLY A 273 -30.27 24.07 6.94
CA GLY A 273 -29.87 22.76 7.44
C GLY A 273 -30.67 21.63 6.77
N GLU A 274 -31.97 21.85 6.58
CA GLU A 274 -32.84 20.89 5.88
C GLU A 274 -32.45 20.71 4.40
N LEU A 275 -32.14 21.79 3.71
CA LEU A 275 -31.64 21.78 2.33
C LEU A 275 -30.30 21.06 2.20
N ALA A 276 -29.36 21.28 3.12
CA ALA A 276 -28.07 20.61 3.12
C ALA A 276 -28.20 19.09 3.29
N VAL A 277 -29.02 18.65 4.23
CA VAL A 277 -29.32 17.22 4.44
C VAL A 277 -30.06 16.61 3.27
N SER A 278 -31.01 17.33 2.70
CA SER A 278 -31.77 16.87 1.52
C SER A 278 -30.86 16.71 0.29
N ASN A 279 -29.95 17.66 0.06
CA ASN A 279 -29.00 17.61 -1.04
C ASN A 279 -27.99 16.45 -0.92
N SER A 280 -27.47 16.19 0.28
CA SER A 280 -26.58 15.06 0.54
C SER A 280 -27.28 13.69 0.35
N ARG A 281 -28.62 13.67 0.49
CA ARG A 281 -29.42 12.45 0.29
C ARG A 281 -29.86 12.23 -1.16
N ARG A 282 -29.87 13.27 -1.98
CA ARG A 282 -30.27 13.17 -3.39
C ARG A 282 -29.27 12.40 -4.24
N ASP A 283 -27.98 12.47 -3.89
CA ASP A 283 -26.91 11.75 -4.61
C ASP A 283 -25.96 11.04 -3.65
N PRO A 284 -26.39 9.90 -3.04
CA PRO A 284 -25.58 9.15 -2.08
C PRO A 284 -24.30 8.56 -2.71
N GLY A 285 -24.32 8.33 -4.03
CA GLY A 285 -23.13 7.85 -4.75
C GLY A 285 -22.03 8.89 -4.83
N ARG A 286 -22.39 10.16 -5.05
CA ARG A 286 -21.46 11.28 -5.10
C ARG A 286 -20.90 11.58 -3.71
N ALA A 287 -21.77 11.63 -2.70
CA ALA A 287 -21.33 11.82 -1.30
C ALA A 287 -20.39 10.70 -0.84
N ALA A 288 -20.68 9.44 -1.21
CA ALA A 288 -19.78 8.32 -0.92
C ALA A 288 -18.44 8.40 -1.67
N ALA A 289 -18.45 8.82 -2.94
CA ALA A 289 -17.23 8.97 -3.71
C ALA A 289 -16.30 10.06 -3.14
N THR A 290 -16.87 11.22 -2.77
CA THR A 290 -16.09 12.30 -2.15
C THR A 290 -15.59 11.94 -0.75
N ALA A 291 -16.40 11.28 0.07
CA ALA A 291 -15.98 10.82 1.38
C ALA A 291 -14.89 9.74 1.30
N ASN A 292 -15.01 8.78 0.37
CA ASN A 292 -13.97 7.79 0.11
C ASN A 292 -12.68 8.45 -0.42
N ALA A 293 -12.79 9.51 -1.24
CA ALA A 293 -11.64 10.27 -1.69
C ALA A 293 -10.89 10.91 -0.54
N LEU A 294 -11.63 11.54 0.40
CA LEU A 294 -11.07 12.16 1.60
C LEU A 294 -10.51 11.13 2.60
N LEU A 295 -11.07 9.93 2.62
CA LEU A 295 -10.62 8.86 3.52
C LEU A 295 -9.31 8.22 3.03
N VAL A 296 -9.05 8.27 1.73
CA VAL A 296 -7.85 7.70 1.10
C VAL A 296 -6.70 8.72 1.06
N GLY A 297 -7.01 10.02 0.90
CA GLY A 297 -6.01 11.10 0.91
C GLY A 297 -5.62 11.52 2.31
#